data_4f18047e31109c6160962c8040db389f
#
_entry.id   4f18047e31109c6160962c8040db389f
#
_cell.length_a   1.000
_cell.length_b   1.000
_cell.length_c   1.000
_cell.angle_alpha   90.00
_cell.angle_beta   90.00
_cell.angle_gamma   90.00
#
_symmetry.space_group_name_H-M   'P 1'
#
loop_
_entity.id
_entity.type
_entity.pdbx_description
1 polymer ?
#
loop_
_entity_poly.entity_id
_entity_poly.type
_entity_poly.pdbx_seq_one_letter_code
_entity_poly.pdbx_strand_id
1 'polypeptide(L)'
;MITTPDYQALLQTAIAEARQGLAEGGVPIGAALYHNDGRLLGCGHNRRIQEGDPSIHGETDAFRKAGRQRGYRNTIMVTTLAPCWYCSGLVRQFNIGTVVVGESVSFPGGIDWLRENGVNVIDLNDASCIEMMGRYIAENPDVWNEDIGE
;
A
#
# COMPACT_ATOMS: atom_id res chain seq x y z
N MET A 1 -3.27 -27.94 -5.07
CA MET A 1 -3.30 -26.80 -5.99
C MET A 1 -3.48 -25.52 -5.20
N ILE A 2 -2.57 -24.57 -5.34
CA ILE A 2 -2.69 -23.28 -4.66
C ILE A 2 -3.61 -22.40 -5.50
N THR A 3 -4.74 -22.00 -4.91
CA THR A 3 -5.68 -21.09 -5.58
C THR A 3 -5.17 -19.65 -5.45
N THR A 4 -5.10 -18.93 -6.56
CA THR A 4 -4.77 -17.51 -6.54
C THR A 4 -5.86 -16.76 -5.74
N PRO A 5 -5.48 -15.95 -4.73
CA PRO A 5 -6.45 -15.16 -4.00
C PRO A 5 -7.20 -14.18 -4.89
N ASP A 6 -8.42 -13.83 -4.50
CA ASP A 6 -9.16 -12.74 -5.13
C ASP A 6 -8.55 -11.41 -4.69
N TYR A 7 -7.71 -10.85 -5.54
CA TYR A 7 -6.97 -9.62 -5.22
C TYR A 7 -7.90 -8.43 -4.95
N GLN A 8 -9.04 -8.37 -5.65
CA GLN A 8 -10.02 -7.31 -5.41
C GLN A 8 -10.63 -7.42 -4.00
N ALA A 9 -10.85 -8.64 -3.53
CA ALA A 9 -11.32 -8.87 -2.16
C ALA A 9 -10.27 -8.48 -1.13
N LEU A 10 -9.00 -8.80 -1.38
CA LEU A 10 -7.90 -8.40 -0.49
C LEU A 10 -7.75 -6.87 -0.42
N LEU A 11 -7.99 -6.19 -1.53
CA LEU A 11 -7.91 -4.72 -1.60
C LEU A 11 -8.91 -4.05 -0.66
N GLN A 12 -10.05 -4.69 -0.36
CA GLN A 12 -11.07 -4.07 0.49
C GLN A 12 -10.56 -3.77 1.90
N THR A 13 -9.68 -4.58 2.46
CA THR A 13 -9.05 -4.31 3.75
C THR A 13 -8.18 -3.05 3.68
N ALA A 14 -7.38 -2.92 2.62
CA ALA A 14 -6.55 -1.73 2.41
C ALA A 14 -7.40 -0.47 2.22
N ILE A 15 -8.52 -0.58 1.48
CA ILE A 15 -9.45 0.54 1.30
C ILE A 15 -10.06 0.97 2.64
N ALA A 16 -10.47 0.02 3.46
CA ALA A 16 -11.03 0.31 4.80
C ALA A 16 -10.00 1.06 5.66
N GLU A 17 -8.73 0.65 5.61
CA GLU A 17 -7.64 1.33 6.31
C GLU A 17 -7.44 2.75 5.78
N ALA A 18 -7.47 2.93 4.46
CA ALA A 18 -7.34 4.26 3.86
C ALA A 18 -8.48 5.20 4.30
N ARG A 19 -9.70 4.69 4.35
CA ARG A 19 -10.87 5.45 4.81
C ARG A 19 -10.77 5.81 6.29
N GLN A 20 -10.26 4.90 7.10
CA GLN A 20 -10.00 5.16 8.52
C GLN A 20 -8.99 6.29 8.67
N GLY A 21 -7.88 6.24 7.93
CA GLY A 21 -6.88 7.30 7.95
C GLY A 21 -7.44 8.64 7.52
N LEU A 22 -8.28 8.66 6.49
CA LEU A 22 -8.95 9.88 6.04
C LEU A 22 -9.87 10.44 7.14
N ALA A 23 -10.64 9.58 7.80
CA ALA A 23 -11.52 9.98 8.90
C ALA A 23 -10.75 10.58 10.09
N GLU A 24 -9.50 10.16 10.27
CA GLU A 24 -8.59 10.69 11.29
C GLU A 24 -7.91 12.01 10.87
N GLY A 25 -8.16 12.49 9.67
CA GLY A 25 -7.55 13.69 9.14
C GLY A 25 -6.24 13.46 8.39
N GLY A 26 -5.87 12.23 8.13
CA GLY A 26 -4.62 11.86 7.46
C GLY A 26 -4.76 11.55 5.98
N VAL A 27 -3.64 11.15 5.39
CA VAL A 27 -3.56 10.78 3.97
C VAL A 27 -4.28 9.45 3.74
N PRO A 28 -5.22 9.36 2.78
CA PRO A 28 -6.02 8.14 2.58
C PRO A 28 -5.27 7.07 1.78
N ILE A 29 -4.20 6.55 2.37
CA ILE A 29 -3.45 5.42 1.82
C ILE A 29 -3.48 4.32 2.87
N GLY A 30 -4.00 3.16 2.47
CA GLY A 30 -4.08 1.99 3.32
C GLY A 30 -3.37 0.81 2.67
N ALA A 31 -2.96 -0.13 3.51
CA ALA A 31 -2.28 -1.32 3.05
C ALA A 31 -2.57 -2.52 3.94
N ALA A 32 -2.34 -3.70 3.41
CA ALA A 32 -2.47 -4.95 4.14
C ALA A 32 -1.44 -5.95 3.63
N LEU A 33 -0.87 -6.71 4.55
CA LEU A 33 0.06 -7.78 4.21
C LEU A 33 -0.65 -9.11 4.43
N TYR A 34 -0.69 -9.94 3.39
CA TYR A 34 -1.31 -11.26 3.42
C TYR A 34 -0.29 -12.34 3.12
N HIS A 35 -0.52 -13.53 3.64
CA HIS A 35 0.12 -14.74 3.12
C HIS A 35 -0.56 -15.14 1.81
N ASN A 36 0.14 -15.88 0.94
CA ASN A 36 -0.40 -16.31 -0.35
C ASN A 36 -1.67 -17.16 -0.23
N ASP A 37 -1.93 -17.75 0.93
CA ASP A 37 -3.16 -18.52 1.18
C ASP A 37 -4.37 -17.62 1.49
N GLY A 38 -4.20 -16.30 1.53
CA GLY A 38 -5.25 -15.34 1.82
C GLY A 38 -5.35 -14.92 3.28
N ARG A 39 -4.49 -15.47 4.15
CA ARG A 39 -4.51 -15.14 5.59
C ARG A 39 -3.91 -13.74 5.81
N LEU A 40 -4.65 -12.88 6.49
CA LEU A 40 -4.19 -11.54 6.84
C LEU A 40 -3.12 -11.60 7.93
N LEU A 41 -1.98 -10.96 7.69
CA LEU A 41 -0.88 -10.86 8.65
C LEU A 41 -0.88 -9.53 9.39
N GLY A 42 -1.21 -8.44 8.70
CA GLY A 42 -1.32 -7.12 9.30
C GLY A 42 -1.87 -6.11 8.32
N CYS A 43 -2.48 -5.04 8.82
CA CYS A 43 -2.96 -3.95 7.98
C CYS A 43 -2.70 -2.62 8.68
N GLY A 44 -2.71 -1.54 7.90
CA GLY A 44 -2.43 -0.22 8.43
C GLY A 44 -2.69 0.87 7.41
N HIS A 45 -2.46 2.10 7.83
CA HIS A 45 -2.64 3.26 6.97
C HIS A 45 -1.60 4.33 7.28
N ASN A 46 -1.45 5.29 6.36
CA ASN A 46 -0.53 6.40 6.52
C ASN A 46 -0.88 7.19 7.79
N ARG A 47 0.13 7.49 8.61
CA ARG A 47 -0.04 8.21 9.89
C ARG A 47 0.84 9.45 9.98
N ARG A 48 1.27 9.97 8.84
CA ARG A 48 2.10 11.19 8.81
C ARG A 48 1.48 12.31 9.63
N ILE A 49 0.18 12.55 9.43
CA ILE A 49 -0.53 13.62 10.12
C ILE A 49 -0.89 13.23 11.55
N GLN A 50 -1.44 12.03 11.72
CA GLN A 50 -1.94 11.57 13.03
C GLN A 50 -0.84 11.50 14.08
N GLU A 51 0.37 11.05 13.71
CA GLU A 51 1.47 10.85 14.66
C GLU A 51 2.64 11.81 14.41
N GLY A 52 2.53 12.70 13.41
CA GLY A 52 3.64 13.59 13.05
C GLY A 52 4.89 12.82 12.64
N ASP A 53 4.72 11.65 12.01
CA ASP A 53 5.80 10.74 11.69
C ASP A 53 5.83 10.43 10.19
N PRO A 54 6.84 10.95 9.46
CA PRO A 54 6.93 10.76 8.01
C PRO A 54 7.29 9.33 7.61
N SER A 55 7.73 8.50 8.54
CA SER A 55 8.12 7.12 8.24
C SER A 55 6.94 6.15 8.23
N ILE A 56 5.78 6.55 8.72
CA ILE A 56 4.62 5.66 8.80
C ILE A 56 3.73 5.83 7.57
N HIS A 57 4.06 5.11 6.52
CA HIS A 57 3.24 4.93 5.33
C HIS A 57 2.26 3.77 5.54
N GLY A 58 1.27 3.63 4.68
CA GLY A 58 0.32 2.51 4.79
C GLY A 58 1.04 1.17 4.78
N GLU A 59 1.97 1.00 3.86
CA GLU A 59 2.72 -0.24 3.70
C GLU A 59 3.62 -0.53 4.91
N THR A 60 4.32 0.48 5.44
CA THR A 60 5.17 0.29 6.62
C THR A 60 4.33 0.05 7.87
N ASP A 61 3.15 0.65 7.97
CA ASP A 61 2.25 0.40 9.09
C ASP A 61 1.74 -1.04 9.06
N ALA A 62 1.32 -1.53 7.89
CA ALA A 62 0.89 -2.91 7.72
C ALA A 62 2.03 -3.89 8.03
N PHE A 63 3.24 -3.59 7.55
CA PHE A 63 4.42 -4.43 7.74
C PHE A 63 4.79 -4.56 9.23
N ARG A 64 4.83 -3.44 9.95
CA ARG A 64 5.17 -3.46 11.39
C ARG A 64 4.12 -4.20 12.23
N LYS A 65 2.84 -4.08 11.85
CA LYS A 65 1.74 -4.75 12.56
C LYS A 65 1.68 -6.25 12.25
N ALA A 66 2.13 -6.65 11.07
CA ALA A 66 2.27 -8.08 10.73
C ALA A 66 3.28 -8.77 11.64
N GLY A 67 4.26 -8.02 12.11
CA GLY A 67 5.30 -8.56 12.96
C GLY A 67 6.32 -9.40 12.19
N ARG A 68 7.19 -10.06 12.92
CA ARG A 68 8.27 -10.83 12.37
C ARG A 68 7.79 -12.09 11.67
N GLN A 69 8.13 -12.22 10.39
CA GLN A 69 7.96 -13.43 9.61
C GLN A 69 9.34 -14.00 9.30
N ARG A 70 9.44 -15.31 9.12
CA ARG A 70 10.74 -15.94 8.77
C ARG A 70 11.16 -15.59 7.35
N GLY A 71 10.20 -15.35 6.47
CA GLY A 71 10.42 -14.93 5.10
C GLY A 71 9.16 -14.30 4.54
N TYR A 72 9.31 -13.51 3.49
CA TYR A 72 8.20 -12.74 2.92
C TYR A 72 7.92 -13.09 1.45
N ARG A 73 8.66 -14.03 0.87
CA ARG A 73 8.48 -14.42 -0.55
C ARG A 73 7.07 -14.89 -0.86
N ASN A 74 6.42 -15.54 0.10
CA ASN A 74 5.06 -16.07 -0.03
C ASN A 74 4.02 -15.11 0.55
N THR A 75 4.30 -13.82 0.52
CA THR A 75 3.39 -12.79 0.99
C THR A 75 2.98 -11.85 -0.13
N ILE A 76 1.86 -11.17 0.10
CA ILE A 76 1.25 -10.22 -0.82
C ILE A 76 1.08 -8.90 -0.07
N MET A 77 1.75 -7.85 -0.53
CA MET A 77 1.49 -6.50 -0.02
C MET A 77 0.42 -5.87 -0.88
N VAL A 78 -0.72 -5.54 -0.26
CA VAL A 78 -1.83 -4.88 -0.94
C VAL A 78 -1.84 -3.42 -0.49
N THR A 79 -1.86 -2.49 -1.43
CA THR A 79 -1.84 -1.05 -1.13
C THR A 79 -2.82 -0.30 -2.02
N THR A 80 -3.49 0.72 -1.50
CA THR A 80 -4.48 1.47 -2.27
C THR A 80 -3.85 2.35 -3.35
N LEU A 81 -2.58 2.75 -3.17
CA LEU A 81 -1.83 3.56 -4.13
C LEU A 81 -0.49 2.89 -4.41
N ALA A 82 0.03 3.07 -5.63
CA ALA A 82 1.34 2.55 -6.00
C ALA A 82 2.40 2.93 -4.96
N PRO A 83 3.27 1.98 -4.54
CA PRO A 83 4.24 2.25 -3.48
C PRO A 83 5.32 3.24 -3.94
N CYS A 84 5.63 4.22 -3.10
CA CYS A 84 6.74 5.16 -3.32
C CYS A 84 8.09 4.43 -3.28
N TRP A 85 9.19 5.16 -3.51
CA TRP A 85 10.54 4.56 -3.45
C TRP A 85 10.84 3.91 -2.10
N TYR A 86 10.42 4.54 -1.01
CA TYR A 86 10.61 4.02 0.33
C TYR A 86 9.92 2.67 0.51
N CYS A 87 8.64 2.58 0.16
CA CYS A 87 7.87 1.33 0.31
C CYS A 87 8.26 0.29 -0.75
N SER A 88 8.64 0.72 -1.96
CA SER A 88 9.19 -0.17 -2.97
C SER A 88 10.51 -0.78 -2.50
N GLY A 89 11.33 0.01 -1.82
CA GLY A 89 12.56 -0.48 -1.19
C GLY A 89 12.28 -1.55 -0.14
N LEU A 90 11.25 -1.36 0.68
CA LEU A 90 10.84 -2.35 1.67
C LEU A 90 10.45 -3.67 0.98
N VAL A 91 9.63 -3.60 -0.05
CA VAL A 91 9.21 -4.79 -0.82
C VAL A 91 10.44 -5.53 -1.36
N ARG A 92 11.37 -4.81 -1.95
CA ARG A 92 12.58 -5.38 -2.55
C ARG A 92 13.52 -5.93 -1.48
N GLN A 93 13.69 -5.21 -0.37
CA GLN A 93 14.59 -5.61 0.71
C GLN A 93 14.17 -6.95 1.33
N PHE A 94 12.89 -7.13 1.56
CA PHE A 94 12.37 -8.32 2.23
C PHE A 94 11.87 -9.40 1.27
N ASN A 95 12.03 -9.20 -0.04
CA ASN A 95 11.62 -10.16 -1.08
C ASN A 95 10.13 -10.50 -1.02
N ILE A 96 9.28 -9.52 -0.76
CA ILE A 96 7.84 -9.72 -0.85
C ILE A 96 7.52 -10.11 -2.30
N GLY A 97 6.84 -11.24 -2.49
CA GLY A 97 6.71 -11.85 -3.82
C GLY A 97 5.71 -11.15 -4.73
N THR A 98 4.65 -10.59 -4.16
CA THR A 98 3.56 -9.98 -4.92
C THR A 98 3.15 -8.64 -4.29
N VAL A 99 2.90 -7.65 -5.14
CA VAL A 99 2.30 -6.37 -4.73
C VAL A 99 1.02 -6.17 -5.52
N VAL A 100 -0.08 -5.97 -4.83
CA VAL A 100 -1.36 -5.63 -5.43
C VAL A 100 -1.61 -4.15 -5.17
N VAL A 101 -1.81 -3.40 -6.25
CA VAL A 101 -1.95 -1.94 -6.21
C VAL A 101 -3.37 -1.56 -6.57
N GLY A 102 -4.01 -0.76 -5.74
CA GLY A 102 -5.34 -0.23 -6.03
C GLY A 102 -5.33 0.64 -7.28
N GLU A 103 -4.40 1.58 -7.36
CA GLU A 103 -4.27 2.43 -8.54
C GLU A 103 -2.87 3.05 -8.65
N SER A 104 -2.50 3.46 -9.84
CA SER A 104 -1.23 4.15 -10.13
C SER A 104 -1.43 5.40 -11.00
N VAL A 105 -2.68 5.82 -11.17
CA VAL A 105 -3.02 7.02 -11.96
C VAL A 105 -2.60 8.28 -11.21
N SER A 106 -2.91 8.35 -9.92
CA SER A 106 -2.57 9.49 -9.07
C SER A 106 -1.07 9.62 -8.84
N PHE A 107 -0.37 8.48 -8.82
CA PHE A 107 1.06 8.43 -8.55
C PHE A 107 1.60 7.09 -9.04
N PRO A 108 2.57 7.08 -9.98
CA PRO A 108 3.07 5.82 -10.55
C PRO A 108 4.01 5.05 -9.62
N GLY A 109 4.62 5.71 -8.63
CA GLY A 109 5.49 5.07 -7.67
C GLY A 109 6.64 4.28 -8.30
N GLY A 110 7.00 3.16 -7.66
CA GLY A 110 8.10 2.30 -8.08
C GLY A 110 7.66 1.04 -8.81
N ILE A 111 6.46 1.00 -9.40
CA ILE A 111 5.91 -0.21 -10.03
C ILE A 111 6.86 -0.79 -11.10
N ASP A 112 7.35 0.05 -12.01
CA ASP A 112 8.21 -0.43 -13.09
C ASP A 112 9.52 -1.00 -12.55
N TRP A 113 10.12 -0.32 -11.57
CA TRP A 113 11.33 -0.77 -10.92
C TRP A 113 11.11 -2.11 -10.20
N LEU A 114 9.98 -2.27 -9.53
CA LEU A 114 9.63 -3.54 -8.85
C LEU A 114 9.52 -4.67 -9.86
N ARG A 115 8.83 -4.44 -10.99
CA ARG A 115 8.70 -5.45 -12.05
C ARG A 115 10.06 -5.83 -12.64
N GLU A 116 10.92 -4.85 -12.86
CA GLU A 116 12.28 -5.09 -13.37
C GLU A 116 13.11 -5.93 -12.39
N ASN A 117 12.78 -5.90 -11.10
CA ASN A 117 13.46 -6.65 -10.05
C ASN A 117 12.72 -7.93 -9.64
N GLY A 118 11.82 -8.43 -10.50
CA GLY A 118 11.20 -9.74 -10.33
C GLY A 118 10.02 -9.80 -9.39
N VAL A 119 9.49 -8.65 -8.96
CA VAL A 119 8.28 -8.61 -8.13
C VAL A 119 7.05 -8.69 -9.03
N ASN A 120 6.10 -9.56 -8.67
CA ASN A 120 4.84 -9.66 -9.37
C ASN A 120 3.93 -8.50 -8.94
N VAL A 121 3.73 -7.51 -9.82
CA VAL A 121 2.91 -6.33 -9.51
C VAL A 121 1.62 -6.38 -10.30
N ILE A 122 0.49 -6.32 -9.60
CA ILE A 122 -0.84 -6.34 -10.18
C ILE A 122 -1.51 -5.00 -9.86
N ASP A 123 -1.76 -4.20 -10.89
CA ASP A 123 -2.46 -2.91 -10.77
C ASP A 123 -3.92 -3.14 -11.11
N LEU A 124 -4.80 -2.98 -10.13
CA LEU A 124 -6.24 -3.21 -10.30
C LEU A 124 -6.96 -2.03 -10.94
N ASN A 125 -6.33 -0.87 -11.02
CA ASN A 125 -6.91 0.35 -11.57
C ASN A 125 -8.30 0.61 -10.98
N ASP A 126 -8.41 0.52 -9.65
CA ASP A 126 -9.66 0.59 -8.92
C ASP A 126 -10.23 2.01 -8.90
N ALA A 127 -11.46 2.18 -9.39
CA ALA A 127 -12.08 3.49 -9.51
C ALA A 127 -12.25 4.19 -8.16
N SER A 128 -12.57 3.45 -7.10
CA SER A 128 -12.77 4.06 -5.78
C SER A 128 -11.45 4.56 -5.17
N CYS A 129 -10.36 3.85 -5.40
CA CYS A 129 -9.03 4.28 -4.97
C CYS A 129 -8.60 5.55 -5.73
N ILE A 130 -8.81 5.58 -7.04
CA ILE A 130 -8.49 6.74 -7.89
C ILE A 130 -9.27 7.98 -7.41
N GLU A 131 -10.58 7.82 -7.18
CA GLU A 131 -11.43 8.92 -6.74
C GLU A 131 -11.00 9.45 -5.37
N MET A 132 -10.79 8.56 -4.41
CA MET A 132 -10.42 8.93 -3.04
C MET A 132 -9.11 9.70 -3.01
N MET A 133 -8.09 9.20 -3.68
CA MET A 133 -6.77 9.84 -3.70
C MET A 133 -6.78 11.12 -4.51
N GLY A 134 -7.45 11.13 -5.66
CA GLY A 134 -7.58 12.33 -6.50
C GLY A 134 -8.25 13.48 -5.76
N ARG A 135 -9.30 13.20 -5.01
CA ARG A 135 -9.99 14.21 -4.19
C ARG A 135 -9.06 14.75 -3.10
N TYR A 136 -8.35 13.85 -2.41
CA TYR A 136 -7.43 14.25 -1.34
C TYR A 136 -6.31 15.16 -1.86
N ILE A 137 -5.70 14.80 -2.99
CA ILE A 137 -4.64 15.61 -3.61
C ILE A 137 -5.15 16.99 -3.98
N ALA A 138 -6.36 17.07 -4.55
CA ALA A 138 -6.96 18.35 -4.93
C ALA A 138 -7.25 19.24 -3.73
N GLU A 139 -7.68 18.66 -2.62
CA GLU A 139 -8.04 19.38 -1.40
C GLU A 139 -6.85 19.66 -0.47
N ASN A 140 -5.77 18.86 -0.57
CA ASN A 140 -4.63 18.93 0.34
C ASN A 140 -3.30 18.81 -0.43
N PRO A 141 -3.04 19.69 -1.43
CA PRO A 141 -1.85 19.55 -2.26
C PRO A 141 -0.55 19.68 -1.47
N ASP A 142 -0.53 20.52 -0.43
CA ASP A 142 0.69 20.74 0.36
C ASP A 142 1.08 19.50 1.16
N VAL A 143 0.11 18.83 1.78
CA VAL A 143 0.35 17.59 2.53
C VAL A 143 0.79 16.47 1.59
N TRP A 144 0.14 16.37 0.43
CA TRP A 144 0.52 15.37 -0.58
C TRP A 144 1.95 15.59 -1.05
N ASN A 145 2.31 16.82 -1.40
CA ASN A 145 3.67 17.14 -1.87
C ASN A 145 4.70 16.83 -0.78
N GLU A 146 4.40 17.14 0.47
CA GLU A 146 5.24 16.78 1.61
C GLU A 146 5.45 15.27 1.70
N ASP A 147 4.38 14.49 1.53
CA ASP A 147 4.43 13.02 1.64
C ASP A 147 5.30 12.37 0.55
N ILE A 148 5.39 12.97 -0.62
CA ILE A 148 6.20 12.47 -1.73
C ILE A 148 7.54 13.20 -1.89
N GLY A 149 7.88 14.10 -0.97
CA GLY A 149 9.16 14.81 -0.98
C GLY A 149 9.28 15.90 -2.04
N GLU A 150 8.17 16.52 -2.42
CA GLU A 150 8.10 17.55 -3.45
C GLU A 150 7.89 18.96 -2.88
#